data_adffbf7e8c1036034f59f0a21a80e3c4
#
_entry.id   adffbf7e8c1036034f59f0a21a80e3c4
#
_cell.length_a   1.000
_cell.length_b   1.000
_cell.length_c   1.000
_cell.angle_alpha   90.00
_cell.angle_beta   90.00
_cell.angle_gamma   90.00
#
_symmetry.space_group_name_H-M   'P 1'
#
loop_
_entity.id
_entity.type
_entity.pdbx_description
1 polymer ?
#
loop_
_entity_poly.entity_id
_entity_poly.type
_entity_poly.pdbx_seq_one_letter_code
_entity_poly.pdbx_strand_id
1 'polypeptide(L)'
;MNLKGTKVPLHDMSLRDGMHAKRHQITLDEMIDVATGLDEAGIPLIEVTHGDGLAGASINYGFPLHTDQEYLKAVVPKLKKAKVSALSIPGIGTVDDLKMSVDCGVSTIRIATHCTEADVSAQHIGIAKDLGVDTVGFLMMAHMVNPENLVEQALLMESYGANCLYCTDSAGYMLPADVTSRIGALRAALKSETELGFHGHHNLGMGIANSLAAIEAGANRIDGSAAGLGAGAGNTPLEVFVAVLDRMEVDHGVDLYKIMDVAEDLVVPMMDQPIRIDRDALTLGYAGVYSSFLLFAQRSSEKYGVSSRDILVEMGRRKTVGGQEDMIEDVALDMAKARQSS
;
A
#
# COMPACT_ATOMS: atom_id res chain seq x y z
N MET A 1 -13.77 -10.23 -19.88
CA MET A 1 -13.49 -8.90 -19.29
C MET A 1 -13.87 -7.82 -20.32
N ASN A 2 -14.95 -7.09 -20.07
CA ASN A 2 -15.33 -5.93 -20.89
C ASN A 2 -15.47 -4.74 -19.92
N LEU A 3 -14.43 -3.92 -19.84
CA LEU A 3 -14.35 -2.76 -18.93
C LEU A 3 -14.52 -1.43 -19.69
N LYS A 4 -14.85 -1.47 -20.99
CA LYS A 4 -14.99 -0.26 -21.81
C LYS A 4 -15.98 0.75 -21.19
N GLY A 5 -15.51 1.99 -21.01
CA GLY A 5 -16.28 3.08 -20.45
C GLY A 5 -16.47 3.03 -18.92
N THR A 6 -15.90 2.03 -18.22
CA THR A 6 -15.86 2.03 -16.77
C THR A 6 -14.98 3.19 -16.29
N LYS A 7 -15.41 3.92 -15.25
CA LYS A 7 -14.62 5.00 -14.66
C LYS A 7 -13.90 4.50 -13.42
N VAL A 8 -12.57 4.65 -13.40
CA VAL A 8 -11.72 4.17 -12.30
C VAL A 8 -10.66 5.22 -11.97
N PRO A 9 -10.80 6.00 -10.89
CA PRO A 9 -9.72 6.85 -10.40
C PRO A 9 -8.55 6.01 -9.88
N LEU A 10 -7.34 6.46 -10.20
CA LEU A 10 -6.10 5.84 -9.76
C LEU A 10 -5.52 6.62 -8.59
N HIS A 11 -4.93 5.91 -7.65
CA HIS A 11 -4.33 6.48 -6.45
C HIS A 11 -2.83 6.12 -6.44
N ASP A 12 -1.95 7.14 -6.35
CA ASP A 12 -0.50 6.91 -6.32
C ASP A 12 0.01 6.71 -4.90
N MET A 13 0.83 5.66 -4.73
CA MET A 13 1.46 5.26 -3.46
C MET A 13 2.98 5.49 -3.44
N SER A 14 3.57 6.07 -4.48
CA SER A 14 5.03 6.22 -4.60
C SER A 14 5.66 6.97 -3.41
N LEU A 15 4.95 7.98 -2.89
CA LEU A 15 5.43 8.84 -1.81
C LEU A 15 5.02 8.39 -0.40
N ARG A 16 4.37 7.23 -0.28
CA ARG A 16 4.09 6.54 0.98
C ARG A 16 4.71 5.15 0.98
N ASP A 17 4.19 4.20 0.15
CA ASP A 17 4.70 2.83 0.11
C ASP A 17 6.13 2.76 -0.45
N GLY A 18 6.46 3.64 -1.38
CA GLY A 18 7.81 3.82 -1.90
C GLY A 18 8.86 4.19 -0.86
N MET A 19 8.44 4.78 0.27
CA MET A 19 9.32 5.07 1.41
C MET A 19 10.03 3.81 1.92
N HIS A 20 9.36 2.64 1.91
CA HIS A 20 9.97 1.38 2.33
C HIS A 20 11.18 1.02 1.46
N ALA A 21 11.06 1.10 0.12
CA ALA A 21 12.17 0.82 -0.79
C ALA A 21 13.31 1.83 -0.66
N LYS A 22 13.00 3.08 -0.28
CA LYS A 22 13.94 4.17 -0.04
C LYS A 22 14.48 4.22 1.40
N ARG A 23 14.16 3.25 2.24
CA ARG A 23 14.51 3.25 3.68
C ARG A 23 14.07 4.54 4.37
N HIS A 24 12.95 5.10 3.95
CA HIS A 24 12.36 6.38 4.38
C HIS A 24 13.24 7.61 4.09
N GLN A 25 14.18 7.51 3.13
CA GLN A 25 15.11 8.59 2.77
C GLN A 25 14.68 9.25 1.45
N ILE A 26 13.53 9.93 1.46
CA ILE A 26 13.04 10.80 0.36
C ILE A 26 13.17 12.24 0.81
N THR A 27 13.82 13.08 0.01
CA THR A 27 13.99 14.51 0.27
C THR A 27 12.71 15.29 0.00
N LEU A 28 12.61 16.54 0.52
CA LEU A 28 11.47 17.41 0.21
C LEU A 28 11.38 17.75 -1.28
N ASP A 29 12.51 17.94 -1.95
CA ASP A 29 12.54 18.24 -3.38
C ASP A 29 12.02 17.03 -4.19
N GLU A 30 12.49 15.82 -3.91
CA GLU A 30 11.98 14.59 -4.54
C GLU A 30 10.47 14.42 -4.30
N MET A 31 9.98 14.68 -3.07
CA MET A 31 8.55 14.63 -2.75
C MET A 31 7.74 15.62 -3.59
N ILE A 32 8.22 16.86 -3.70
CA ILE A 32 7.55 17.93 -4.47
C ILE A 32 7.56 17.60 -5.97
N ASP A 33 8.70 17.20 -6.50
CA ASP A 33 8.87 16.95 -7.94
C ASP A 33 7.98 15.78 -8.38
N VAL A 34 8.00 14.66 -7.65
CA VAL A 34 7.15 13.51 -7.97
C VAL A 34 5.67 13.87 -7.82
N ALA A 35 5.27 14.52 -6.70
CA ALA A 35 3.87 14.87 -6.48
C ALA A 35 3.32 15.84 -7.55
N THR A 36 4.12 16.83 -7.96
CA THR A 36 3.72 17.78 -9.01
C THR A 36 3.67 17.12 -10.38
N GLY A 37 4.61 16.23 -10.70
CA GLY A 37 4.56 15.41 -11.91
C GLY A 37 3.32 14.54 -11.99
N LEU A 38 2.96 13.87 -10.90
CA LEU A 38 1.74 13.06 -10.80
C LEU A 38 0.47 13.90 -10.97
N ASP A 39 0.40 15.10 -10.36
CA ASP A 39 -0.70 16.05 -10.55
C ASP A 39 -0.84 16.50 -12.01
N GLU A 40 0.28 16.79 -12.68
CA GLU A 40 0.30 17.16 -14.09
C GLU A 40 -0.03 16.01 -15.03
N ALA A 41 0.28 14.77 -14.63
CA ALA A 41 -0.15 13.56 -15.33
C ALA A 41 -1.64 13.25 -15.14
N GLY A 42 -2.31 13.89 -14.18
CA GLY A 42 -3.75 13.72 -13.92
C GLY A 42 -4.09 12.68 -12.88
N ILE A 43 -3.14 12.23 -12.05
CA ILE A 43 -3.42 11.38 -10.89
C ILE A 43 -4.29 12.18 -9.91
N PRO A 44 -5.49 11.68 -9.56
CA PRO A 44 -6.42 12.46 -8.73
C PRO A 44 -6.12 12.43 -7.24
N LEU A 45 -5.39 11.42 -6.76
CA LEU A 45 -5.11 11.22 -5.33
C LEU A 45 -3.68 10.68 -5.15
N ILE A 46 -2.89 11.34 -4.29
CA ILE A 46 -1.49 11.02 -4.03
C ILE A 46 -1.31 10.81 -2.52
N GLU A 47 -0.74 9.68 -2.11
CA GLU A 47 -0.51 9.39 -0.70
C GLU A 47 0.85 9.88 -0.23
N VAL A 48 0.86 10.72 0.81
CA VAL A 48 2.08 11.35 1.35
C VAL A 48 2.13 11.17 2.86
N THR A 49 2.97 10.24 3.33
CA THR A 49 3.31 10.03 4.74
C THR A 49 4.58 9.19 4.85
N HIS A 50 5.03 8.90 6.07
CA HIS A 50 5.94 7.78 6.34
C HIS A 50 5.40 6.47 5.72
N GLY A 51 6.27 5.52 5.39
CA GLY A 51 5.87 4.22 4.79
C GLY A 51 4.81 3.48 5.59
N ASP A 52 4.93 3.50 6.92
CA ASP A 52 3.97 2.91 7.86
C ASP A 52 2.85 3.89 8.29
N GLY A 53 2.66 4.96 7.54
CA GLY A 53 1.63 5.97 7.80
C GLY A 53 2.05 7.05 8.80
N LEU A 54 1.08 7.88 9.18
CA LEU A 54 1.27 8.99 10.12
C LEU A 54 1.91 8.51 11.43
N ALA A 55 2.94 9.24 11.88
CA ALA A 55 3.75 8.95 13.08
C ALA A 55 4.51 7.61 13.02
N GLY A 56 4.70 7.01 11.84
CA GLY A 56 5.42 5.75 11.66
C GLY A 56 6.92 5.82 12.00
N ALA A 57 7.50 7.02 12.08
CA ALA A 57 8.90 7.24 12.41
C ALA A 57 9.29 6.62 13.77
N SER A 58 10.10 5.56 13.75
CA SER A 58 10.49 4.84 14.97
C SER A 58 11.79 4.05 14.78
N ILE A 59 12.36 3.54 15.87
CA ILE A 59 13.50 2.62 15.82
C ILE A 59 13.13 1.33 15.07
N ASN A 60 11.89 0.89 15.19
CA ASN A 60 11.43 -0.33 14.55
C ASN A 60 11.27 -0.16 13.03
N TYR A 61 10.57 0.89 12.61
CA TYR A 61 10.23 1.08 11.18
C TYR A 61 11.25 1.92 10.41
N GLY A 62 12.04 2.75 11.10
CA GLY A 62 13.00 3.67 10.52
C GLY A 62 12.59 5.13 10.69
N PHE A 63 13.55 6.03 10.48
CA PHE A 63 13.34 7.46 10.58
C PHE A 63 13.43 8.09 9.18
N PRO A 64 12.43 8.87 8.77
CA PRO A 64 12.48 9.61 7.51
C PRO A 64 13.42 10.83 7.65
N LEU A 65 13.75 11.46 6.52
CA LEU A 65 14.52 12.72 6.51
C LEU A 65 13.72 13.89 7.10
N HIS A 66 12.41 13.86 6.94
CA HIS A 66 11.50 14.91 7.39
C HIS A 66 10.27 14.29 8.06
N THR A 67 9.62 15.05 8.91
CA THR A 67 8.36 14.65 9.55
C THR A 67 7.21 14.61 8.53
N ASP A 68 6.15 13.83 8.83
CA ASP A 68 4.94 13.82 8.00
C ASP A 68 4.38 15.23 7.79
N GLN A 69 4.41 16.07 8.85
CA GLN A 69 3.95 17.44 8.77
C GLN A 69 4.78 18.28 7.78
N GLU A 70 6.10 18.12 7.75
CA GLU A 70 6.98 18.82 6.82
C GLU A 70 6.72 18.38 5.39
N TYR A 71 6.57 17.08 5.12
CA TYR A 71 6.21 16.55 3.81
C TYR A 71 4.86 17.10 3.34
N LEU A 72 3.82 17.02 4.17
CA LEU A 72 2.49 17.51 3.82
C LEU A 72 2.49 19.02 3.54
N LYS A 73 3.14 19.83 4.37
CA LYS A 73 3.26 21.28 4.16
C LYS A 73 4.05 21.64 2.90
N ALA A 74 5.02 20.81 2.49
CA ALA A 74 5.79 21.02 1.29
C ALA A 74 4.99 20.67 0.03
N VAL A 75 4.27 19.55 0.02
CA VAL A 75 3.57 19.00 -1.15
C VAL A 75 2.21 19.66 -1.40
N VAL A 76 1.33 19.74 -0.39
CA VAL A 76 -0.07 20.15 -0.57
C VAL A 76 -0.21 21.51 -1.29
N PRO A 77 0.56 22.56 -0.95
CA PRO A 77 0.43 23.87 -1.62
C PRO A 77 0.90 23.89 -3.08
N LYS A 78 1.60 22.85 -3.54
CA LYS A 78 2.14 22.76 -4.90
C LYS A 78 1.17 22.11 -5.88
N LEU A 79 0.22 21.32 -5.39
CA LEU A 79 -0.75 20.63 -6.24
C LEU A 79 -1.85 21.58 -6.73
N LYS A 80 -2.28 21.37 -7.98
CA LYS A 80 -3.29 22.19 -8.65
C LYS A 80 -4.65 21.49 -8.74
N LYS A 81 -4.64 20.15 -8.88
CA LYS A 81 -5.84 19.32 -9.11
C LYS A 81 -5.88 18.12 -8.18
N ALA A 82 -4.74 17.43 -8.04
CA ALA A 82 -4.64 16.25 -7.19
C ALA A 82 -4.92 16.60 -5.73
N LYS A 83 -5.53 15.68 -5.04
CA LYS A 83 -5.71 15.71 -3.59
C LYS A 83 -4.66 14.85 -2.91
N VAL A 84 -4.43 15.11 -1.62
CA VAL A 84 -3.49 14.31 -0.82
C VAL A 84 -4.25 13.41 0.12
N SER A 85 -3.80 12.16 0.21
CA SER A 85 -4.23 11.21 1.23
C SER A 85 -3.11 10.92 2.22
N ALA A 86 -3.50 10.44 3.40
CA ALA A 86 -2.61 9.98 4.45
C ALA A 86 -3.06 8.62 4.99
N LEU A 87 -2.11 7.70 5.14
CA LEU A 87 -2.32 6.43 5.83
C LEU A 87 -2.19 6.64 7.34
N SER A 88 -3.02 5.99 8.13
CA SER A 88 -2.91 5.93 9.59
C SER A 88 -3.21 4.52 10.08
N ILE A 89 -2.33 3.99 10.93
CA ILE A 89 -2.50 2.68 11.56
C ILE A 89 -2.83 2.94 13.03
N PRO A 90 -4.00 2.51 13.55
CA PRO A 90 -4.33 2.59 14.97
C PRO A 90 -3.23 1.93 15.83
N GLY A 91 -2.76 2.65 16.85
CA GLY A 91 -1.62 2.22 17.66
C GLY A 91 -0.27 2.80 17.23
N ILE A 92 -0.15 3.31 15.99
CA ILE A 92 1.00 4.09 15.50
C ILE A 92 0.58 5.56 15.40
N GLY A 93 -0.31 5.89 14.46
CA GLY A 93 -0.86 7.23 14.33
C GLY A 93 -1.89 7.52 15.42
N THR A 94 -1.85 8.73 15.96
CA THR A 94 -2.76 9.20 17.00
C THR A 94 -3.86 10.09 16.44
N VAL A 95 -4.84 10.43 17.29
CA VAL A 95 -5.89 11.40 16.94
C VAL A 95 -5.31 12.77 16.58
N ASP A 96 -4.23 13.18 17.24
CA ASP A 96 -3.58 14.48 16.96
C ASP A 96 -2.86 14.46 15.62
N ASP A 97 -2.30 13.31 15.20
CA ASP A 97 -1.71 13.15 13.87
C ASP A 97 -2.77 13.22 12.76
N LEU A 98 -3.98 12.63 12.98
CA LEU A 98 -5.10 12.78 12.06
C LEU A 98 -5.49 14.25 11.89
N LYS A 99 -5.66 14.99 12.99
CA LYS A 99 -5.99 16.42 12.95
C LYS A 99 -4.90 17.23 12.28
N MET A 100 -3.65 17.01 12.65
CA MET A 100 -2.49 17.66 12.04
C MET A 100 -2.47 17.46 10.53
N SER A 101 -2.73 16.24 10.06
CA SER A 101 -2.74 15.95 8.61
C SER A 101 -3.85 16.70 7.87
N VAL A 102 -5.05 16.78 8.44
CA VAL A 102 -6.18 17.54 7.88
C VAL A 102 -5.89 19.03 7.90
N ASP A 103 -5.32 19.56 8.98
CA ASP A 103 -4.87 20.97 9.06
C ASP A 103 -3.81 21.31 8.01
N CYS A 104 -3.01 20.32 7.59
CA CYS A 104 -2.07 20.46 6.48
C CYS A 104 -2.71 20.34 5.09
N GLY A 105 -4.01 20.01 4.99
CA GLY A 105 -4.78 19.94 3.75
C GLY A 105 -4.98 18.52 3.20
N VAL A 106 -4.75 17.48 3.99
CA VAL A 106 -5.12 16.10 3.62
C VAL A 106 -6.64 16.02 3.47
N SER A 107 -7.09 15.43 2.37
CA SER A 107 -8.52 15.29 2.03
C SER A 107 -9.06 13.87 2.15
N THR A 108 -8.18 12.89 2.23
CA THR A 108 -8.52 11.48 2.39
C THR A 108 -7.66 10.86 3.47
N ILE A 109 -8.27 10.24 4.48
CA ILE A 109 -7.58 9.48 5.52
C ILE A 109 -7.88 8.00 5.32
N ARG A 110 -6.83 7.19 5.24
CA ARG A 110 -6.90 5.74 5.08
C ARG A 110 -6.52 5.08 6.41
N ILE A 111 -7.52 4.49 7.08
CA ILE A 111 -7.32 3.81 8.36
C ILE A 111 -7.06 2.33 8.10
N ALA A 112 -5.81 1.92 8.33
CA ALA A 112 -5.34 0.57 8.03
C ALA A 112 -5.30 -0.30 9.29
N THR A 113 -5.83 -1.52 9.17
CA THR A 113 -5.71 -2.56 10.18
C THR A 113 -5.39 -3.90 9.52
N HIS A 114 -4.94 -4.87 10.29
CA HIS A 114 -4.94 -6.26 9.82
C HIS A 114 -6.37 -6.69 9.48
N CYS A 115 -6.51 -7.59 8.50
CA CYS A 115 -7.82 -8.06 8.02
C CYS A 115 -8.65 -8.84 9.05
N THR A 116 -8.19 -9.02 10.27
CA THR A 116 -8.89 -9.63 11.40
C THR A 116 -9.14 -8.66 12.56
N GLU A 117 -8.75 -7.39 12.43
CA GLU A 117 -8.67 -6.42 13.54
C GLU A 117 -9.36 -5.10 13.21
N ALA A 118 -10.44 -5.14 12.43
CA ALA A 118 -11.18 -3.94 12.05
C ALA A 118 -11.77 -3.17 13.24
N ASP A 119 -12.04 -3.85 14.36
CA ASP A 119 -12.60 -3.25 15.57
C ASP A 119 -11.70 -2.17 16.20
N VAL A 120 -10.37 -2.27 16.08
CA VAL A 120 -9.43 -1.25 16.59
C VAL A 120 -9.50 0.06 15.81
N SER A 121 -10.09 0.07 14.61
CA SER A 121 -10.22 1.25 13.75
C SER A 121 -11.37 2.20 14.13
N ALA A 122 -12.29 1.77 14.99
CA ALA A 122 -13.55 2.47 15.27
C ALA A 122 -13.34 3.95 15.64
N GLN A 123 -12.41 4.24 16.55
CA GLN A 123 -12.10 5.60 16.97
C GLN A 123 -11.54 6.45 15.82
N HIS A 124 -10.57 5.93 15.08
CA HIS A 124 -9.90 6.66 14.00
C HIS A 124 -10.85 6.94 12.83
N ILE A 125 -11.67 5.96 12.42
CA ILE A 125 -12.70 6.14 11.39
C ILE A 125 -13.72 7.19 11.84
N GLY A 126 -14.23 7.11 13.07
CA GLY A 126 -15.16 8.09 13.61
C GLY A 126 -14.60 9.50 13.59
N ILE A 127 -13.35 9.69 14.01
CA ILE A 127 -12.68 11.00 14.00
C ILE A 127 -12.45 11.52 12.58
N ALA A 128 -11.95 10.68 11.65
CA ALA A 128 -11.74 11.09 10.26
C ALA A 128 -13.06 11.55 9.62
N LYS A 129 -14.16 10.83 9.89
CA LYS A 129 -15.50 11.22 9.47
C LYS A 129 -15.94 12.57 10.08
N ASP A 130 -15.71 12.78 11.37
CA ASP A 130 -16.07 14.03 12.06
C ASP A 130 -15.24 15.22 11.55
N LEU A 131 -14.00 14.98 11.07
CA LEU A 131 -13.18 15.97 10.41
C LEU A 131 -13.66 16.29 8.97
N GLY A 132 -14.64 15.55 8.45
CA GLY A 132 -15.27 15.82 7.16
C GLY A 132 -14.43 15.43 5.94
N VAL A 133 -13.44 14.56 6.10
CA VAL A 133 -12.60 14.07 5.01
C VAL A 133 -13.10 12.74 4.44
N ASP A 134 -12.70 12.39 3.23
CA ASP A 134 -12.93 11.07 2.65
C ASP A 134 -12.27 10.01 3.54
N THR A 135 -13.07 9.10 4.10
CA THR A 135 -12.65 8.16 5.14
C THR A 135 -12.62 6.75 4.60
N VAL A 136 -11.44 6.17 4.53
CA VAL A 136 -11.20 4.86 3.93
C VAL A 136 -10.84 3.84 5.00
N GLY A 137 -11.52 2.72 5.03
CA GLY A 137 -11.10 1.52 5.76
C GLY A 137 -10.19 0.67 4.88
N PHE A 138 -9.03 0.27 5.40
CA PHE A 138 -7.97 -0.40 4.64
C PHE A 138 -7.58 -1.71 5.32
N LEU A 139 -8.04 -2.85 4.77
CA LEU A 139 -7.85 -4.19 5.34
C LEU A 139 -6.58 -4.83 4.78
N MET A 140 -5.50 -4.77 5.55
CA MET A 140 -4.19 -5.33 5.18
C MET A 140 -4.17 -6.85 5.26
N MET A 141 -3.29 -7.49 4.45
CA MET A 141 -3.09 -8.95 4.42
C MET A 141 -4.39 -9.73 4.14
N ALA A 142 -5.26 -9.19 3.29
CA ALA A 142 -6.60 -9.75 3.06
C ALA A 142 -6.59 -11.21 2.54
N HIS A 143 -5.45 -11.71 2.03
CA HIS A 143 -5.28 -13.11 1.63
C HIS A 143 -5.30 -14.08 2.83
N MET A 144 -5.04 -13.61 4.05
CA MET A 144 -4.94 -14.48 5.25
C MET A 144 -6.30 -14.97 5.77
N VAL A 145 -7.39 -14.37 5.29
CA VAL A 145 -8.76 -14.76 5.65
C VAL A 145 -9.56 -15.19 4.41
N ASN A 146 -10.63 -15.95 4.61
CA ASN A 146 -11.59 -16.23 3.55
C ASN A 146 -12.44 -14.99 3.25
N PRO A 147 -13.18 -14.97 2.10
CA PRO A 147 -14.01 -13.83 1.73
C PRO A 147 -15.09 -13.48 2.77
N GLU A 148 -15.67 -14.46 3.43
CA GLU A 148 -16.74 -14.27 4.43
C GLU A 148 -16.22 -13.49 5.65
N ASN A 149 -15.07 -13.91 6.20
CA ASN A 149 -14.44 -13.21 7.32
C ASN A 149 -13.97 -11.80 6.93
N LEU A 150 -13.48 -11.61 5.69
CA LEU A 150 -13.11 -10.28 5.18
C LEU A 150 -14.35 -9.35 5.14
N VAL A 151 -15.50 -9.87 4.72
CA VAL A 151 -16.78 -9.14 4.71
C VAL A 151 -17.19 -8.70 6.12
N GLU A 152 -17.06 -9.58 7.12
CA GLU A 152 -17.38 -9.23 8.51
C GLU A 152 -16.54 -8.02 8.97
N GLN A 153 -15.25 -8.02 8.69
CA GLN A 153 -14.35 -6.92 9.04
C GLN A 153 -14.69 -5.62 8.28
N ALA A 154 -15.00 -5.73 6.99
CA ALA A 154 -15.41 -4.59 6.18
C ALA A 154 -16.73 -3.96 6.66
N LEU A 155 -17.71 -4.76 7.04
CA LEU A 155 -18.98 -4.30 7.61
C LEU A 155 -18.78 -3.54 8.94
N LEU A 156 -17.81 -3.95 9.77
CA LEU A 156 -17.44 -3.20 10.96
C LEU A 156 -16.93 -1.80 10.59
N MET A 157 -15.95 -1.70 9.68
CA MET A 157 -15.41 -0.40 9.25
C MET A 157 -16.50 0.47 8.58
N GLU A 158 -17.37 -0.11 7.75
CA GLU A 158 -18.52 0.61 7.18
C GLU A 158 -19.43 1.14 8.26
N SER A 159 -19.73 0.35 9.30
CA SER A 159 -20.57 0.76 10.42
C SER A 159 -19.98 1.91 11.24
N TYR A 160 -18.65 2.00 11.32
CA TYR A 160 -17.94 3.09 11.99
C TYR A 160 -17.95 4.39 11.17
N GLY A 161 -18.21 4.30 9.86
CA GLY A 161 -18.39 5.44 8.98
C GLY A 161 -17.42 5.55 7.82
N ALA A 162 -16.66 4.49 7.53
CA ALA A 162 -15.86 4.44 6.31
C ALA A 162 -16.79 4.46 5.08
N ASN A 163 -16.46 5.31 4.11
CA ASN A 163 -17.19 5.45 2.85
C ASN A 163 -16.50 4.72 1.67
N CYS A 164 -15.32 4.18 1.90
CA CYS A 164 -14.61 3.31 0.97
C CYS A 164 -13.89 2.21 1.74
N LEU A 165 -13.89 0.98 1.23
CA LEU A 165 -13.22 -0.18 1.83
C LEU A 165 -12.21 -0.75 0.84
N TYR A 166 -10.97 -0.96 1.30
CA TYR A 166 -9.90 -1.54 0.50
C TYR A 166 -9.63 -3.00 0.87
N CYS A 167 -9.59 -3.85 -0.14
CA CYS A 167 -9.00 -5.18 -0.07
C CYS A 167 -7.52 -5.07 -0.45
N THR A 168 -6.62 -5.45 0.46
CA THR A 168 -5.18 -5.21 0.26
C THR A 168 -4.40 -6.51 0.19
N ASP A 169 -3.76 -6.75 -0.95
CA ASP A 169 -2.80 -7.83 -1.14
C ASP A 169 -1.38 -7.38 -0.73
N SER A 170 -1.17 -7.19 0.57
CA SER A 170 0.08 -6.69 1.14
C SER A 170 1.29 -7.61 0.92
N ALA A 171 1.05 -8.87 0.58
CA ALA A 171 2.09 -9.84 0.27
C ALA A 171 2.34 -10.00 -1.24
N GLY A 172 1.48 -9.48 -2.09
CA GLY A 172 1.50 -9.80 -3.52
C GLY A 172 1.30 -11.30 -3.79
N TYR A 173 0.50 -11.95 -2.95
CA TYR A 173 0.25 -13.41 -2.91
C TYR A 173 -0.96 -13.83 -3.76
N MET A 174 -1.95 -12.95 -3.87
CA MET A 174 -3.22 -13.29 -4.51
C MET A 174 -3.06 -13.54 -6.00
N LEU A 175 -3.86 -14.48 -6.51
CA LEU A 175 -4.11 -14.66 -7.93
C LEU A 175 -5.40 -13.91 -8.32
N PRO A 176 -5.66 -13.66 -9.62
CA PRO A 176 -6.87 -12.94 -10.06
C PRO A 176 -8.19 -13.55 -9.55
N ALA A 177 -8.26 -14.88 -9.43
CA ALA A 177 -9.44 -15.56 -8.88
C ALA A 177 -9.67 -15.24 -7.39
N ASP A 178 -8.59 -15.10 -6.61
CA ASP A 178 -8.65 -14.75 -5.18
C ASP A 178 -9.18 -13.32 -5.02
N VAL A 179 -8.72 -12.40 -5.86
CA VAL A 179 -9.18 -11.00 -5.87
C VAL A 179 -10.65 -10.91 -6.28
N THR A 180 -11.03 -11.58 -7.38
CA THR A 180 -12.42 -11.63 -7.84
C THR A 180 -13.36 -12.12 -6.75
N SER A 181 -12.98 -13.19 -6.03
CA SER A 181 -13.79 -13.75 -4.95
C SER A 181 -13.98 -12.77 -3.80
N ARG A 182 -12.92 -12.09 -3.35
CA ARG A 182 -12.96 -11.14 -2.22
C ARG A 182 -13.70 -9.86 -2.56
N ILE A 183 -13.36 -9.22 -3.68
CA ILE A 183 -14.01 -7.99 -4.13
C ILE A 183 -15.49 -8.25 -4.43
N GLY A 184 -15.82 -9.36 -5.08
CA GLY A 184 -17.20 -9.75 -5.35
C GLY A 184 -18.01 -9.98 -4.07
N ALA A 185 -17.44 -10.63 -3.06
CA ALA A 185 -18.08 -10.83 -1.76
C ALA A 185 -18.30 -9.48 -1.03
N LEU A 186 -17.28 -8.60 -1.02
CA LEU A 186 -17.40 -7.26 -0.46
C LEU A 186 -18.49 -6.44 -1.17
N ARG A 187 -18.52 -6.46 -2.51
CA ARG A 187 -19.53 -5.71 -3.27
C ARG A 187 -20.95 -6.20 -3.00
N ALA A 188 -21.12 -7.50 -2.81
CA ALA A 188 -22.43 -8.08 -2.50
C ALA A 188 -22.96 -7.75 -1.10
N ALA A 189 -22.06 -7.50 -0.14
CA ALA A 189 -22.39 -7.31 1.26
C ALA A 189 -22.49 -5.83 1.69
N LEU A 190 -21.62 -4.98 1.14
CA LEU A 190 -21.58 -3.55 1.48
C LEU A 190 -22.67 -2.76 0.78
N LYS A 191 -23.00 -1.59 1.32
CA LYS A 191 -23.98 -0.68 0.72
C LYS A 191 -23.56 -0.26 -0.69
N SER A 192 -24.51 0.06 -1.53
CA SER A 192 -24.26 0.48 -2.92
C SER A 192 -23.44 1.76 -3.04
N GLU A 193 -23.59 2.68 -2.08
CA GLU A 193 -22.85 3.95 -1.98
C GLU A 193 -21.43 3.80 -1.43
N THR A 194 -21.13 2.69 -0.74
CA THR A 194 -19.79 2.43 -0.23
C THR A 194 -18.86 2.01 -1.39
N GLU A 195 -17.81 2.78 -1.61
CA GLU A 195 -16.83 2.49 -2.64
C GLU A 195 -15.93 1.32 -2.24
N LEU A 196 -15.37 0.63 -3.25
CA LEU A 196 -14.41 -0.44 -3.07
C LEU A 196 -13.09 -0.10 -3.71
N GLY A 197 -12.01 -0.31 -2.98
CA GLY A 197 -10.65 -0.17 -3.47
C GLY A 197 -9.87 -1.48 -3.49
N PHE A 198 -8.85 -1.50 -4.31
CA PHE A 198 -7.87 -2.59 -4.34
C PHE A 198 -6.45 -2.02 -4.33
N HIS A 199 -5.62 -2.57 -3.46
CA HIS A 199 -4.18 -2.30 -3.39
C HIS A 199 -3.43 -3.63 -3.52
N GLY A 200 -2.54 -3.73 -4.50
CA GLY A 200 -1.83 -4.98 -4.78
C GLY A 200 -0.35 -4.79 -4.97
N HIS A 201 0.45 -5.58 -4.21
CA HIS A 201 1.88 -5.72 -4.44
C HIS A 201 2.19 -6.63 -5.63
N HIS A 202 3.38 -6.46 -6.22
CA HIS A 202 3.78 -7.10 -7.49
C HIS A 202 4.70 -8.31 -7.32
N ASN A 203 4.81 -8.89 -6.11
CA ASN A 203 5.80 -9.93 -5.78
C ASN A 203 5.67 -11.22 -6.61
N LEU A 204 4.48 -11.60 -7.04
CA LEU A 204 4.22 -12.69 -7.99
C LEU A 204 4.04 -12.21 -9.44
N GLY A 205 4.27 -10.93 -9.73
CA GLY A 205 4.05 -10.36 -11.05
C GLY A 205 2.57 -10.15 -11.40
N MET A 206 1.66 -10.24 -10.42
CA MET A 206 0.21 -10.22 -10.64
C MET A 206 -0.44 -8.84 -10.44
N GLY A 207 0.28 -7.80 -10.04
CA GLY A 207 -0.30 -6.49 -9.72
C GLY A 207 -1.27 -5.97 -10.78
N ILE A 208 -0.87 -5.94 -12.06
CA ILE A 208 -1.74 -5.52 -13.17
C ILE A 208 -2.97 -6.42 -13.31
N ALA A 209 -2.77 -7.73 -13.34
CA ALA A 209 -3.85 -8.70 -13.55
C ALA A 209 -4.84 -8.67 -12.37
N ASN A 210 -4.34 -8.55 -11.15
CA ASN A 210 -5.16 -8.45 -9.94
C ASN A 210 -5.96 -7.13 -9.91
N SER A 211 -5.35 -6.01 -10.29
CA SER A 211 -6.04 -4.71 -10.38
C SER A 211 -7.18 -4.75 -11.41
N LEU A 212 -6.97 -5.40 -12.58
CA LEU A 212 -8.03 -5.62 -13.57
C LEU A 212 -9.14 -6.52 -13.03
N ALA A 213 -8.78 -7.61 -12.37
CA ALA A 213 -9.76 -8.53 -11.75
C ALA A 213 -10.58 -7.81 -10.66
N ALA A 214 -9.96 -6.91 -9.90
CA ALA A 214 -10.65 -6.10 -8.90
C ALA A 214 -11.69 -5.17 -9.54
N ILE A 215 -11.34 -4.46 -10.62
CA ILE A 215 -12.29 -3.60 -11.35
C ILE A 215 -13.46 -4.44 -11.90
N GLU A 216 -13.17 -5.58 -12.52
CA GLU A 216 -14.21 -6.46 -13.06
C GLU A 216 -15.16 -6.98 -11.98
N ALA A 217 -14.65 -7.20 -10.77
CA ALA A 217 -15.43 -7.66 -9.62
C ALA A 217 -16.16 -6.54 -8.87
N GLY A 218 -15.96 -5.25 -9.25
CA GLY A 218 -16.69 -4.11 -8.71
C GLY A 218 -15.88 -3.13 -7.87
N ALA A 219 -14.54 -3.22 -7.85
CA ALA A 219 -13.71 -2.15 -7.31
C ALA A 219 -13.76 -0.92 -8.21
N ASN A 220 -13.84 0.24 -7.58
CA ASN A 220 -13.92 1.53 -8.26
C ASN A 220 -12.82 2.52 -7.83
N ARG A 221 -11.84 2.08 -7.04
CA ARG A 221 -10.57 2.79 -6.76
C ARG A 221 -9.42 1.79 -6.86
N ILE A 222 -8.34 2.13 -7.55
CA ILE A 222 -7.16 1.26 -7.69
C ILE A 222 -5.90 2.01 -7.31
N ASP A 223 -5.10 1.38 -6.45
CA ASP A 223 -3.77 1.85 -6.07
C ASP A 223 -2.70 1.33 -7.01
N GLY A 224 -1.69 2.14 -7.23
CA GLY A 224 -0.44 1.77 -7.86
C GLY A 224 0.67 2.76 -7.52
N SER A 225 1.84 2.59 -8.09
CA SER A 225 2.97 3.51 -7.91
C SER A 225 3.66 3.75 -9.24
N ALA A 226 4.14 4.96 -9.48
CA ALA A 226 4.99 5.24 -10.63
C ALA A 226 6.26 4.38 -10.55
N ALA A 227 6.67 3.79 -11.66
CA ALA A 227 7.76 2.81 -11.76
C ALA A 227 7.60 1.61 -10.80
N GLY A 228 6.40 1.36 -10.29
CA GLY A 228 6.13 0.33 -9.30
C GLY A 228 6.83 0.55 -7.95
N LEU A 229 7.30 1.76 -7.63
CA LEU A 229 8.04 2.02 -6.39
C LEU A 229 7.24 1.64 -5.15
N GLY A 230 7.77 0.71 -4.33
CA GLY A 230 7.07 0.20 -3.14
C GLY A 230 7.84 -0.91 -2.44
N ALA A 231 7.29 -1.42 -1.36
CA ALA A 231 7.87 -2.53 -0.60
C ALA A 231 7.90 -3.84 -1.43
N GLY A 232 8.90 -4.67 -1.22
CA GLY A 232 9.09 -5.92 -1.96
C GLY A 232 9.48 -5.67 -3.42
N ALA A 233 8.77 -6.32 -4.36
CA ALA A 233 8.83 -6.00 -5.79
C ALA A 233 7.87 -4.85 -6.16
N GLY A 234 7.54 -4.02 -5.20
CA GLY A 234 6.71 -2.84 -5.38
C GLY A 234 5.23 -3.12 -5.57
N ASN A 235 4.53 -2.10 -6.05
CA ASN A 235 3.08 -2.10 -6.29
C ASN A 235 2.76 -2.31 -7.77
N THR A 236 1.48 -2.29 -8.11
CA THR A 236 1.03 -2.18 -9.52
C THR A 236 1.71 -0.97 -10.17
N PRO A 237 2.57 -1.15 -11.20
CA PRO A 237 3.23 -0.03 -11.86
C PRO A 237 2.23 0.79 -12.66
N LEU A 238 2.06 2.08 -12.29
CA LEU A 238 0.98 2.93 -12.79
C LEU A 238 1.09 3.20 -14.29
N GLU A 239 2.28 3.50 -14.80
CA GLU A 239 2.49 3.78 -16.23
C GLU A 239 2.11 2.57 -17.10
N VAL A 240 2.44 1.37 -16.63
CA VAL A 240 2.06 0.12 -17.30
C VAL A 240 0.55 -0.12 -17.18
N PHE A 241 -0.01 0.14 -16.00
CA PHE A 241 -1.44 -0.06 -15.77
C PHE A 241 -2.29 0.92 -16.60
N VAL A 242 -1.91 2.19 -16.66
CA VAL A 242 -2.55 3.21 -17.51
C VAL A 242 -2.52 2.79 -18.97
N ALA A 243 -1.37 2.31 -19.50
CA ALA A 243 -1.28 1.80 -20.87
C ALA A 243 -2.23 0.62 -21.14
N VAL A 244 -2.43 -0.27 -20.16
CA VAL A 244 -3.38 -1.38 -20.27
C VAL A 244 -4.83 -0.87 -20.23
N LEU A 245 -5.15 0.07 -19.34
CA LEU A 245 -6.49 0.67 -19.23
C LEU A 245 -6.87 1.43 -20.52
N ASP A 246 -5.94 2.19 -21.11
CA ASP A 246 -6.14 2.85 -22.41
C ASP A 246 -6.52 1.87 -23.50
N ARG A 247 -5.80 0.74 -23.61
CA ARG A 247 -6.11 -0.31 -24.58
C ARG A 247 -7.44 -1.00 -24.34
N MET A 248 -7.96 -0.95 -23.12
CA MET A 248 -9.27 -1.49 -22.72
C MET A 248 -10.38 -0.43 -22.77
N GLU A 249 -10.06 0.80 -23.18
CA GLU A 249 -10.99 1.93 -23.24
C GLU A 249 -11.68 2.22 -21.89
N VAL A 250 -10.92 2.10 -20.77
CA VAL A 250 -11.35 2.46 -19.41
C VAL A 250 -11.10 3.95 -19.20
N ASP A 251 -12.03 4.67 -18.57
CA ASP A 251 -11.88 6.08 -18.21
C ASP A 251 -11.16 6.22 -16.87
N HIS A 252 -9.87 6.58 -16.89
CA HIS A 252 -9.04 6.76 -15.70
C HIS A 252 -8.53 8.21 -15.55
N GLY A 253 -8.64 9.05 -16.58
CA GLY A 253 -8.31 10.48 -16.55
C GLY A 253 -6.81 10.82 -16.48
N VAL A 254 -5.90 9.85 -16.63
CA VAL A 254 -4.45 10.03 -16.55
C VAL A 254 -3.84 10.07 -17.94
N ASP A 255 -2.91 11.02 -18.17
CA ASP A 255 -2.13 11.11 -19.41
C ASP A 255 -1.00 10.08 -19.41
N LEU A 256 -1.08 9.11 -20.35
CA LEU A 256 -0.12 8.02 -20.45
C LEU A 256 1.32 8.48 -20.59
N TYR A 257 1.58 9.45 -21.45
CA TYR A 257 2.96 9.88 -21.73
C TYR A 257 3.55 10.62 -20.53
N LYS A 258 2.76 11.45 -19.87
CA LYS A 258 3.21 12.16 -18.66
C LYS A 258 3.49 11.20 -17.49
N ILE A 259 2.65 10.18 -17.28
CA ILE A 259 2.93 9.21 -16.21
C ILE A 259 4.17 8.34 -16.52
N MET A 260 4.45 8.08 -17.79
CA MET A 260 5.70 7.44 -18.22
C MET A 260 6.91 8.35 -17.92
N ASP A 261 6.82 9.66 -18.21
CA ASP A 261 7.88 10.64 -17.90
C ASP A 261 8.09 10.75 -16.38
N VAL A 262 7.02 10.78 -15.58
CA VAL A 262 7.13 10.75 -14.10
C VAL A 262 7.86 9.50 -13.61
N ALA A 263 7.52 8.34 -14.14
CA ALA A 263 8.16 7.09 -13.76
C ALA A 263 9.65 7.08 -14.11
N GLU A 264 10.02 7.42 -15.34
CA GLU A 264 11.38 7.32 -15.87
C GLU A 264 12.28 8.46 -15.43
N ASP A 265 11.78 9.72 -15.43
CA ASP A 265 12.59 10.89 -15.21
C ASP A 265 12.63 11.38 -13.76
N LEU A 266 11.61 11.02 -12.95
CA LEU A 266 11.53 11.45 -11.54
C LEU A 266 11.69 10.30 -10.55
N VAL A 267 10.96 9.19 -10.74
CA VAL A 267 10.93 8.12 -9.75
C VAL A 267 12.11 7.15 -9.89
N VAL A 268 12.44 6.71 -11.12
CA VAL A 268 13.58 5.81 -11.34
C VAL A 268 14.91 6.40 -10.84
N PRO A 269 15.25 7.69 -11.09
CA PRO A 269 16.51 8.26 -10.61
C PRO A 269 16.63 8.33 -9.08
N MET A 270 15.52 8.42 -8.34
CA MET A 270 15.57 8.43 -6.88
C MET A 270 15.71 7.04 -6.26
N MET A 271 15.56 5.95 -7.02
CA MET A 271 15.67 4.59 -6.50
C MET A 271 17.11 4.23 -6.13
N ASP A 272 17.34 3.61 -4.97
CA ASP A 272 18.62 3.03 -4.59
C ASP A 272 18.96 1.80 -5.45
N GLN A 273 17.95 1.06 -5.84
CA GLN A 273 18.03 -0.11 -6.74
C GLN A 273 16.73 -0.21 -7.56
N PRO A 274 16.81 -0.69 -8.81
CA PRO A 274 15.60 -0.91 -9.61
C PRO A 274 14.63 -1.87 -8.94
N ILE A 275 13.36 -1.52 -8.93
CA ILE A 275 12.29 -2.44 -8.49
C ILE A 275 12.26 -3.64 -9.44
N ARG A 276 12.34 -4.84 -8.89
CA ARG A 276 12.28 -6.09 -9.66
C ARG A 276 11.80 -7.26 -8.80
N ILE A 277 11.25 -8.26 -9.43
CA ILE A 277 10.94 -9.54 -8.79
C ILE A 277 12.25 -10.34 -8.70
N ASP A 278 12.98 -10.20 -7.62
CA ASP A 278 14.14 -11.01 -7.30
C ASP A 278 13.74 -12.24 -6.46
N ARG A 279 14.73 -13.00 -6.00
CA ARG A 279 14.51 -14.22 -5.19
C ARG A 279 13.72 -13.92 -3.92
N ASP A 280 14.04 -12.85 -3.24
CA ASP A 280 13.49 -12.54 -1.93
C ASP A 280 12.07 -11.95 -2.09
N ALA A 281 11.86 -11.04 -3.05
CA ALA A 281 10.54 -10.52 -3.38
C ALA A 281 9.60 -11.64 -3.88
N LEU A 282 10.10 -12.54 -4.74
CA LEU A 282 9.34 -13.73 -5.16
C LEU A 282 8.95 -14.60 -3.95
N THR A 283 9.85 -14.73 -2.97
CA THR A 283 9.58 -15.52 -1.77
C THR A 283 8.51 -14.88 -0.89
N LEU A 284 8.46 -13.54 -0.78
CA LEU A 284 7.36 -12.84 -0.09
C LEU A 284 6.00 -13.23 -0.68
N GLY A 285 5.86 -13.11 -2.00
CA GLY A 285 4.63 -13.46 -2.71
C GLY A 285 4.30 -14.95 -2.58
N TYR A 286 5.28 -15.84 -2.73
CA TYR A 286 5.06 -17.29 -2.63
C TYR A 286 4.66 -17.73 -1.21
N ALA A 287 5.29 -17.17 -0.19
CA ALA A 287 5.04 -17.54 1.21
C ALA A 287 3.92 -16.74 1.89
N GLY A 288 3.35 -15.72 1.22
CA GLY A 288 2.30 -14.87 1.77
C GLY A 288 2.78 -13.99 2.92
N VAL A 289 3.97 -13.42 2.80
CA VAL A 289 4.62 -12.59 3.83
C VAL A 289 4.45 -11.11 3.51
N TYR A 290 4.24 -10.30 4.52
CA TYR A 290 4.09 -8.87 4.41
C TYR A 290 5.30 -8.22 3.70
N SER A 291 5.06 -7.44 2.65
CA SER A 291 6.13 -6.97 1.74
C SER A 291 7.18 -6.09 2.42
N SER A 292 6.82 -5.32 3.46
CA SER A 292 7.76 -4.50 4.23
C SER A 292 8.81 -5.32 4.99
N PHE A 293 8.59 -6.63 5.21
CA PHE A 293 9.55 -7.50 5.89
C PHE A 293 10.84 -7.77 5.09
N LEU A 294 10.86 -7.45 3.79
CA LEU A 294 12.00 -7.74 2.91
C LEU A 294 13.33 -7.23 3.48
N LEU A 295 13.41 -5.95 3.78
CA LEU A 295 14.66 -5.34 4.26
C LEU A 295 15.07 -5.84 5.65
N PHE A 296 14.11 -6.20 6.49
CA PHE A 296 14.38 -6.80 7.81
C PHE A 296 14.96 -8.21 7.65
N ALA A 297 14.40 -9.02 6.76
CA ALA A 297 14.88 -10.38 6.48
C ALA A 297 16.31 -10.34 5.88
N GLN A 298 16.59 -9.40 4.97
CA GLN A 298 17.91 -9.21 4.39
C GLN A 298 18.96 -8.81 5.44
N ARG A 299 18.64 -7.83 6.31
CA ARG A 299 19.52 -7.43 7.43
C ARG A 299 19.78 -8.58 8.40
N SER A 300 18.77 -9.36 8.75
CA SER A 300 18.92 -10.52 9.63
C SER A 300 19.71 -11.65 8.96
N SER A 301 19.53 -11.84 7.65
CA SER A 301 20.32 -12.77 6.83
C SER A 301 21.83 -12.43 6.88
N GLU A 302 22.17 -11.16 6.67
CA GLU A 302 23.56 -10.68 6.76
C GLU A 302 24.14 -10.86 8.17
N LYS A 303 23.38 -10.50 9.20
CA LYS A 303 23.80 -10.53 10.61
C LYS A 303 24.08 -11.96 11.11
N TYR A 304 23.26 -12.93 10.73
CA TYR A 304 23.30 -14.30 11.27
C TYR A 304 23.84 -15.33 10.27
N GLY A 305 24.17 -14.95 9.04
CA GLY A 305 24.69 -15.84 8.00
C GLY A 305 23.70 -16.91 7.54
N VAL A 306 22.41 -16.64 7.62
CA VAL A 306 21.31 -17.52 7.18
C VAL A 306 20.64 -16.97 5.94
N SER A 307 19.93 -17.81 5.18
CA SER A 307 19.28 -17.38 3.94
C SER A 307 18.05 -16.50 4.23
N SER A 308 17.97 -15.31 3.62
CA SER A 308 16.77 -14.44 3.66
C SER A 308 15.53 -15.17 3.18
N ARG A 309 15.63 -15.95 2.11
CA ARG A 309 14.56 -16.80 1.61
C ARG A 309 14.03 -17.76 2.69
N ASP A 310 14.93 -18.45 3.41
CA ASP A 310 14.52 -19.45 4.41
C ASP A 310 13.87 -18.75 5.62
N ILE A 311 14.35 -17.56 6.00
CA ILE A 311 13.70 -16.71 7.00
C ILE A 311 12.27 -16.38 6.55
N LEU A 312 12.09 -15.85 5.33
CA LEU A 312 10.78 -15.45 4.81
C LEU A 312 9.80 -16.63 4.72
N VAL A 313 10.26 -17.81 4.27
CA VAL A 313 9.43 -19.02 4.25
C VAL A 313 8.93 -19.39 5.65
N GLU A 314 9.80 -19.32 6.66
CA GLU A 314 9.42 -19.60 8.05
C GLU A 314 8.46 -18.54 8.61
N MET A 315 8.66 -17.25 8.25
CA MET A 315 7.71 -16.19 8.63
C MET A 315 6.31 -16.45 8.05
N GLY A 316 6.23 -16.86 6.77
CA GLY A 316 4.96 -17.27 6.15
C GLY A 316 4.32 -18.47 6.84
N ARG A 317 5.13 -19.50 7.21
CA ARG A 317 4.63 -20.66 7.95
C ARG A 317 4.06 -20.27 9.33
N ARG A 318 4.67 -19.28 9.99
CA ARG A 318 4.19 -18.72 11.28
C ARG A 318 2.99 -17.79 11.11
N LYS A 319 2.62 -17.43 9.88
CA LYS A 319 1.52 -16.48 9.58
C LYS A 319 1.71 -15.14 10.28
N THR A 320 2.91 -14.61 10.21
CA THR A 320 3.26 -13.34 10.84
C THR A 320 2.59 -12.16 10.14
N VAL A 321 2.34 -11.10 10.91
CA VAL A 321 1.64 -9.89 10.46
C VAL A 321 2.50 -8.65 10.70
N GLY A 322 2.15 -7.51 10.11
CA GLY A 322 2.81 -6.23 10.38
C GLY A 322 2.84 -5.91 11.87
N GLY A 323 3.96 -5.36 12.35
CA GLY A 323 4.24 -5.15 13.78
C GLY A 323 5.04 -6.28 14.44
N GLN A 324 5.26 -7.39 13.73
CA GLN A 324 6.02 -8.55 14.24
C GLN A 324 7.41 -8.69 13.58
N GLU A 325 8.03 -7.57 13.22
CA GLU A 325 9.34 -7.50 12.59
C GLU A 325 10.46 -8.11 13.46
N ASP A 326 10.33 -8.04 14.79
CA ASP A 326 11.23 -8.65 15.77
C ASP A 326 11.32 -10.18 15.63
N MET A 327 10.23 -10.84 15.26
CA MET A 327 10.22 -12.29 15.02
C MET A 327 11.15 -12.73 13.88
N ILE A 328 11.49 -11.83 12.95
CA ILE A 328 12.43 -12.10 11.86
C ILE A 328 13.83 -12.37 12.43
N GLU A 329 14.24 -11.58 13.42
CA GLU A 329 15.53 -11.76 14.08
C GLU A 329 15.56 -13.05 14.90
N ASP A 330 14.49 -13.37 15.61
CA ASP A 330 14.36 -14.62 16.37
C ASP A 330 14.48 -15.85 15.45
N VAL A 331 13.77 -15.84 14.32
CA VAL A 331 13.83 -16.91 13.30
C VAL A 331 15.26 -17.06 12.77
N ALA A 332 15.91 -15.96 12.42
CA ALA A 332 17.27 -15.99 11.90
C ALA A 332 18.28 -16.56 12.93
N LEU A 333 18.15 -16.14 14.19
CA LEU A 333 18.98 -16.65 15.29
C LEU A 333 18.78 -18.15 15.53
N ASP A 334 17.54 -18.62 15.53
CA ASP A 334 17.22 -20.04 15.71
C ASP A 334 17.80 -20.89 14.56
N MET A 335 17.70 -20.42 13.33
CA MET A 335 18.31 -21.09 12.16
C MET A 335 19.85 -21.13 12.26
N ALA A 336 20.48 -20.04 12.72
CA ALA A 336 21.94 -20.01 12.90
C ALA A 336 22.39 -21.00 13.98
N LYS A 337 21.69 -21.09 15.12
CA LYS A 337 21.98 -22.08 16.17
C LYS A 337 21.82 -23.52 15.68
N ALA A 338 20.77 -23.83 14.92
CA ALA A 338 20.53 -25.16 14.37
C ALA A 338 21.67 -25.61 13.44
N ARG A 339 22.23 -24.70 12.64
CA ARG A 339 23.39 -24.99 11.76
C ARG A 339 24.68 -25.27 12.53
N GLN A 340 24.88 -24.65 13.69
CA GLN A 340 26.08 -24.89 14.51
C GLN A 340 26.03 -26.23 15.26
N SER A 341 24.81 -26.79 15.40
CA SER A 341 24.57 -28.05 16.11
C SER A 341 24.54 -29.27 15.19
N SER A 342 24.57 -29.06 13.87
CA SER A 342 24.60 -30.08 12.82
C SER A 342 25.97 -30.23 12.19
#